data_27c7f513b989d6f934e530184d387d2e
#
_entry.id   27c7f513b989d6f934e530184d387d2e
#
_cell.length_a   1.000
_cell.length_b   1.000
_cell.length_c   1.000
_cell.angle_alpha   90.00
_cell.angle_beta   90.00
_cell.angle_gamma   90.00
#
_symmetry.space_group_name_H-M   'P 1'
#
loop_
_entity.id
_entity.type
_entity.pdbx_description
1 polymer ?
#
loop_
_entity_poly.entity_id
_entity_poly.type
_entity_poly.pdbx_seq_one_letter_code
_entity_poly.pdbx_strand_id
1 'polypeptide(L)'
;MCIRDSYYAGPNGSLCALLDRVFYSCGKYLAYKPGAAVAVCRRGGASATFDRLNKYFTISNMPVVSSQYWNSVHGRLPGEAAQDAEGLQTMRVLARNMARLLKAGVGPALAPEAEVRQWTHFIR
;
A
#
# COMPACT_ATOMS: atom_id res chain seq x y z
N MET A 1 10.61 -18.84 0.14
CA MET A 1 9.28 -18.31 -0.20
C MET A 1 9.20 -16.87 0.28
N CYS A 2 9.10 -15.93 -0.62
CA CYS A 2 9.01 -14.52 -0.23
C CYS A 2 7.64 -14.23 0.41
N ILE A 3 7.64 -13.67 1.60
CA ILE A 3 6.42 -13.29 2.34
C ILE A 3 5.59 -12.22 1.58
N ARG A 4 6.13 -11.67 0.50
CA ARG A 4 5.57 -10.58 -0.30
C ARG A 4 4.98 -11.00 -1.64
N ASP A 5 5.00 -12.29 -1.96
CA ASP A 5 4.53 -12.79 -3.23
C ASP A 5 2.99 -12.80 -3.27
N SER A 6 2.43 -12.54 -4.44
CA SER A 6 0.99 -12.70 -4.66
C SER A 6 0.66 -14.19 -4.63
N TYR A 7 -0.22 -14.58 -3.70
CA TYR A 7 -0.76 -15.93 -3.57
C TYR A 7 -2.20 -15.95 -4.08
N TYR A 8 -2.49 -16.81 -5.06
CA TYR A 8 -3.83 -16.87 -5.68
C TYR A 8 -4.40 -15.48 -6.00
N ALA A 9 -3.56 -14.65 -6.66
CA ALA A 9 -3.88 -13.27 -7.03
C ALA A 9 -4.28 -12.37 -5.84
N GLY A 10 -3.66 -12.58 -4.69
CA GLY A 10 -3.86 -11.76 -3.49
C GLY A 10 -2.61 -11.70 -2.64
N PRO A 11 -2.53 -10.82 -1.65
CA PRO A 11 -1.42 -10.78 -0.71
C PRO A 11 -1.42 -12.03 0.15
N ASN A 12 -0.24 -12.38 0.67
CA ASN A 12 -0.08 -13.52 1.57
C ASN A 12 -1.04 -13.41 2.79
N GLY A 13 -1.70 -14.52 3.15
CA GLY A 13 -2.68 -14.55 4.24
C GLY A 13 -2.11 -14.14 5.59
N SER A 14 -0.86 -14.52 5.90
CA SER A 14 -0.19 -14.10 7.14
C SER A 14 0.03 -12.59 7.20
N LEU A 15 0.36 -11.97 6.08
CA LEU A 15 0.47 -10.51 5.97
C LEU A 15 -0.89 -9.86 6.20
N CYS A 16 -1.96 -10.35 5.57
CA CYS A 16 -3.31 -9.83 5.78
C CYS A 16 -3.74 -9.95 7.24
N ALA A 17 -3.52 -11.10 7.88
CA ALA A 17 -3.86 -11.31 9.28
C ALA A 17 -3.13 -10.36 10.23
N LEU A 18 -1.87 -10.03 9.92
CA LEU A 18 -1.12 -9.01 10.65
C LEU A 18 -1.70 -7.61 10.41
N LEU A 19 -1.92 -7.25 9.15
CA LEU A 19 -2.43 -5.92 8.78
C LEU A 19 -3.84 -5.67 9.32
N ASP A 20 -4.72 -6.68 9.27
CA ASP A 20 -6.07 -6.59 9.85
C ASP A 20 -6.01 -6.20 11.33
N ARG A 21 -5.12 -6.82 12.10
CA ARG A 21 -4.94 -6.49 13.52
C ARG A 21 -4.31 -5.13 13.74
N VAL A 22 -3.24 -4.83 13.02
CA VAL A 22 -2.52 -3.55 13.16
C VAL A 22 -3.43 -2.38 12.80
N PHE A 23 -4.10 -2.44 11.65
CA PHE A 23 -4.95 -1.35 11.20
C PHE A 23 -6.23 -1.22 12.01
N TYR A 24 -6.78 -2.33 12.50
CA TYR A 24 -7.92 -2.29 13.43
C TYR A 24 -7.56 -1.63 14.76
N SER A 25 -6.41 -1.98 15.34
CA SER A 25 -6.00 -1.49 16.66
C SER A 25 -5.34 -0.11 16.61
N CYS A 26 -4.52 0.13 15.59
CA CYS A 26 -3.61 1.26 15.51
C CYS A 26 -3.87 2.20 14.33
N GLY A 27 -4.88 1.95 13.50
CA GLY A 27 -5.16 2.74 12.29
C GLY A 27 -5.24 4.25 12.54
N LYS A 28 -5.80 4.66 13.67
CA LYS A 28 -5.87 6.07 14.06
C LYS A 28 -4.51 6.77 14.20
N TYR A 29 -3.46 6.03 14.55
CA TYR A 29 -2.09 6.56 14.65
C TYR A 29 -1.37 6.61 13.31
N LEU A 30 -1.94 5.98 12.28
CA LEU A 30 -1.42 5.95 10.93
C LEU A 30 -2.07 7.00 10.03
N ALA A 31 -3.20 7.57 10.45
CA ALA A 31 -3.92 8.58 9.70
C ALA A 31 -2.99 9.73 9.25
N TYR A 32 -3.20 10.19 8.02
CA TYR A 32 -2.43 11.25 7.35
C TYR A 32 -0.97 10.93 7.06
N LYS A 33 -0.45 9.78 7.50
CA LYS A 33 0.90 9.34 7.11
C LYS A 33 0.85 8.77 5.69
N PRO A 34 1.76 9.17 4.79
CA PRO A 34 1.80 8.61 3.45
C PRO A 34 2.15 7.12 3.49
N GLY A 35 1.38 6.32 2.77
CA GLY A 35 1.57 4.88 2.68
C GLY A 35 1.73 4.42 1.22
N ALA A 36 2.44 3.33 1.01
CA ALA A 36 2.57 2.70 -0.29
C ALA A 36 2.59 1.19 -0.18
N ALA A 37 1.90 0.51 -1.09
CA ALA A 37 2.00 -0.93 -1.28
C ALA A 37 2.88 -1.23 -2.50
N VAL A 38 3.61 -2.33 -2.42
CA VAL A 38 4.37 -2.91 -3.54
C VAL A 38 4.01 -4.37 -3.65
N ALA A 39 3.69 -4.83 -4.85
CA ALA A 39 3.42 -6.22 -5.14
C ALA A 39 4.52 -6.82 -6.00
N VAL A 40 4.98 -8.01 -5.64
CA VAL A 40 5.89 -8.79 -6.46
C VAL A 40 5.14 -10.02 -6.96
N CYS A 41 5.20 -10.31 -8.24
CA CYS A 41 4.59 -11.50 -8.79
C CYS A 41 5.40 -12.07 -9.96
N ARG A 42 5.13 -13.33 -10.31
CA ARG A 42 5.74 -13.93 -11.50
C ARG A 42 5.22 -13.31 -12.79
N ARG A 43 3.89 -13.11 -12.92
CA ARG A 43 3.24 -12.51 -14.09
C ARG A 43 1.84 -11.97 -13.85
N GLY A 44 1.04 -12.57 -12.98
CA GLY A 44 -0.35 -12.15 -12.71
C GLY A 44 -0.62 -12.02 -11.21
N GLY A 45 -1.69 -11.30 -10.86
CA GLY A 45 -2.12 -11.10 -9.48
C GLY A 45 -1.52 -9.88 -8.77
N ALA A 46 -0.59 -9.15 -9.39
CA ALA A 46 -0.01 -7.95 -8.80
C ALA A 46 -1.07 -6.88 -8.55
N SER A 47 -1.95 -6.61 -9.53
CA SER A 47 -3.01 -5.60 -9.40
C SER A 47 -3.96 -5.89 -8.25
N ALA A 48 -4.46 -7.14 -8.15
CA ALA A 48 -5.36 -7.52 -7.07
C ALA A 48 -4.69 -7.46 -5.69
N THR A 49 -3.41 -7.83 -5.61
CA THR A 49 -2.60 -7.69 -4.40
C THR A 49 -2.43 -6.22 -4.01
N PHE A 50 -2.08 -5.38 -4.97
CA PHE A 50 -1.91 -3.94 -4.80
C PHE A 50 -3.22 -3.29 -4.32
N ASP A 51 -4.34 -3.58 -4.96
CA ASP A 51 -5.65 -3.05 -4.60
C ASP A 51 -6.06 -3.47 -3.19
N ARG A 52 -5.85 -4.72 -2.83
CA ARG A 52 -6.15 -5.22 -1.48
C ARG A 52 -5.33 -4.52 -0.41
N LEU A 53 -4.04 -4.30 -0.64
CA LEU A 53 -3.17 -3.63 0.31
C LEU A 53 -3.51 -2.13 0.46
N ASN A 54 -3.85 -1.46 -0.64
CA ASN A 54 -4.24 -0.05 -0.60
C ASN A 54 -5.53 0.21 0.20
N LYS A 55 -6.40 -0.78 0.36
CA LYS A 55 -7.61 -0.66 1.19
C LYS A 55 -7.30 -0.38 2.66
N TYR A 56 -6.19 -0.90 3.18
CA TYR A 56 -5.75 -0.59 4.54
C TYR A 56 -5.40 0.90 4.70
N PHE A 57 -4.73 1.46 3.71
CA PHE A 57 -4.33 2.87 3.74
C PHE A 57 -5.55 3.79 3.60
N THR A 58 -6.39 3.51 2.62
CA THR A 58 -7.55 4.36 2.31
C THR A 58 -8.59 4.38 3.43
N ILE A 59 -8.88 3.24 4.07
CA ILE A 59 -9.82 3.21 5.22
C ILE A 59 -9.26 3.92 6.45
N SER A 60 -7.92 4.03 6.54
CA SER A 60 -7.22 4.65 7.67
C SER A 60 -6.87 6.12 7.42
N ASN A 61 -7.46 6.73 6.39
CA ASN A 61 -7.24 8.13 6.03
C ASN A 61 -5.77 8.45 5.77
N MET A 62 -5.05 7.52 5.13
CA MET A 62 -3.66 7.68 4.74
C MET A 62 -3.57 8.06 3.26
N PRO A 63 -2.79 9.09 2.89
CA PRO A 63 -2.48 9.37 1.50
C PRO A 63 -1.73 8.20 0.85
N VAL A 64 -2.27 7.66 -0.23
CA VAL A 64 -1.62 6.58 -0.98
C VAL A 64 -0.63 7.17 -1.95
N VAL A 65 0.63 6.77 -1.84
CA VAL A 65 1.69 7.24 -2.72
C VAL A 65 1.72 6.41 -3.99
N SER A 66 1.55 7.08 -5.11
CA SER A 66 1.63 6.49 -6.45
C SER A 66 3.02 6.61 -7.07
N SER A 67 3.25 5.85 -8.12
CA SER A 67 4.38 5.96 -9.02
C SER A 67 3.89 6.34 -10.42
N GLN A 68 4.72 6.14 -11.43
CA GLN A 68 4.35 6.30 -12.85
C GLN A 68 3.46 5.16 -13.37
N TYR A 69 3.40 4.05 -12.64
CA TYR A 69 2.57 2.87 -12.91
C TYR A 69 2.19 2.21 -11.58
N TRP A 70 1.39 1.15 -11.62
CA TRP A 70 1.09 0.36 -10.41
C TRP A 70 2.38 -0.18 -9.81
N ASN A 71 2.48 -0.13 -8.49
CA ASN A 71 3.71 -0.49 -7.77
C ASN A 71 3.93 -2.01 -7.79
N SER A 72 4.36 -2.53 -8.91
CA SER A 72 4.63 -3.96 -9.10
C SER A 72 6.02 -4.20 -9.69
N VAL A 73 6.58 -5.35 -9.33
CA VAL A 73 7.84 -5.87 -9.86
C VAL A 73 7.62 -7.34 -10.21
N HIS A 74 8.23 -7.81 -11.29
CA HIS A 74 8.07 -9.16 -11.78
C HIS A 74 9.35 -9.98 -11.59
N GLY A 75 9.18 -11.24 -11.19
CA GLY A 75 10.27 -12.19 -11.05
C GLY A 75 9.76 -13.50 -10.46
N ARG A 76 10.38 -14.62 -10.85
CA ARG A 76 10.04 -15.97 -10.38
C ARG A 76 11.17 -16.57 -9.55
N LEU A 77 12.39 -16.51 -10.08
CA LEU A 77 13.57 -17.08 -9.44
C LEU A 77 14.30 -16.03 -8.61
N PRO A 78 15.13 -16.46 -7.65
CA PRO A 78 15.99 -15.53 -6.92
C PRO A 78 16.79 -14.64 -7.87
N GLY A 79 16.75 -13.33 -7.65
CA GLY A 79 17.47 -12.34 -8.45
C GLY A 79 16.72 -11.83 -9.70
N GLU A 80 15.68 -12.48 -10.20
CA GLU A 80 14.97 -12.03 -11.39
C GLU A 80 14.24 -10.68 -11.19
N ALA A 81 13.69 -10.44 -10.00
CA ALA A 81 13.08 -9.14 -9.68
C ALA A 81 14.06 -7.97 -9.81
N ALA A 82 15.35 -8.22 -9.61
CA ALA A 82 16.40 -7.21 -9.81
C ALA A 82 16.72 -6.96 -11.30
N GLN A 83 16.21 -7.79 -12.20
CA GLN A 83 16.37 -7.67 -13.64
C GLN A 83 15.14 -7.02 -14.31
N ASP A 84 14.05 -6.85 -13.59
CA ASP A 84 12.86 -6.13 -14.06
C ASP A 84 13.14 -4.61 -14.10
N ALA A 85 13.68 -4.15 -15.23
CA ALA A 85 14.07 -2.76 -15.41
C ALA A 85 12.89 -1.78 -15.25
N GLU A 86 11.70 -2.14 -15.75
CA GLU A 86 10.49 -1.33 -15.64
C GLU A 86 9.97 -1.30 -14.19
N GLY A 87 9.87 -2.45 -13.55
CA GLY A 87 9.48 -2.54 -12.14
C GLY A 87 10.43 -1.77 -11.23
N LEU A 88 11.74 -1.88 -11.44
CA LEU A 88 12.72 -1.11 -10.69
C LEU A 88 12.65 0.40 -10.97
N GLN A 89 12.34 0.81 -12.20
CA GLN A 89 12.09 2.22 -12.50
C GLN A 89 10.85 2.72 -11.74
N THR A 90 9.78 1.95 -11.74
CA THR A 90 8.55 2.24 -10.98
C THR A 90 8.87 2.41 -9.48
N MET A 91 9.70 1.53 -8.91
CA MET A 91 10.13 1.64 -7.50
C MET A 91 10.96 2.88 -7.23
N ARG A 92 11.86 3.26 -8.13
CA ARG A 92 12.64 4.51 -7.97
C ARG A 92 11.76 5.76 -8.02
N VAL A 93 10.77 5.78 -8.90
CA VAL A 93 9.80 6.90 -8.98
C VAL A 93 8.93 6.94 -7.73
N LEU A 94 8.44 5.79 -7.26
CA LEU A 94 7.70 5.67 -6.00
C LEU A 94 8.51 6.26 -4.82
N ALA A 95 9.77 5.88 -4.70
CA ALA A 95 10.64 6.38 -3.63
C ALA A 95 10.83 7.91 -3.70
N ARG A 96 10.98 8.46 -4.90
CA ARG A 96 11.09 9.93 -5.09
C ARG A 96 9.79 10.64 -4.73
N ASN A 97 8.65 10.08 -5.11
CA ASN A 97 7.34 10.64 -4.77
C ASN A 97 7.09 10.60 -3.26
N MET A 98 7.40 9.49 -2.60
CA MET A 98 7.35 9.38 -1.15
C MET A 98 8.24 10.42 -0.47
N ALA A 99 9.49 10.53 -0.90
CA ALA A 99 10.43 11.50 -0.35
C ALA A 99 9.94 12.95 -0.56
N ARG A 100 9.32 13.24 -1.70
CA ARG A 100 8.73 14.55 -1.99
C ARG A 100 7.59 14.88 -1.03
N LEU A 101 6.67 13.95 -0.80
CA LEU A 101 5.56 14.14 0.14
C LEU A 101 6.05 14.36 1.57
N LEU A 102 7.02 13.56 2.02
CA LEU A 102 7.62 13.70 3.34
C LEU A 102 8.34 15.06 3.51
N LYS A 103 9.09 15.50 2.50
CA LYS A 103 9.74 16.83 2.50
C LYS A 103 8.74 17.98 2.45
N ALA A 104 7.59 17.78 1.83
CA ALA A 104 6.50 18.76 1.83
C ALA A 104 5.72 18.78 3.16
N GLY A 105 6.13 17.97 4.14
CA GLY A 105 5.49 17.91 5.46
C GLY A 105 4.17 17.16 5.48
N VAL A 106 3.84 16.39 4.44
CA VAL A 106 2.61 15.56 4.45
C VAL A 106 2.66 14.57 5.60
N GLY A 107 1.72 14.72 6.53
CA GLY A 107 1.66 13.94 7.74
C GLY A 107 0.58 14.46 8.70
N PRO A 108 0.50 13.92 9.93
CA PRO A 108 -0.52 14.29 10.90
C PRO A 108 -0.55 15.79 11.27
N ALA A 109 0.58 16.48 11.12
CA ALA A 109 0.65 17.93 11.40
C ALA A 109 -0.14 18.79 10.39
N LEU A 110 -0.39 18.27 9.20
CA LEU A 110 -1.21 18.93 8.16
C LEU A 110 -2.62 18.30 8.06
N ALA A 111 -3.05 17.58 9.09
CA ALA A 111 -4.40 17.02 9.12
C ALA A 111 -5.45 18.14 9.10
N PRO A 112 -6.51 18.01 8.27
CA PRO A 112 -7.62 18.95 8.31
C PRO A 112 -8.36 18.87 9.65
N GLU A 113 -9.17 19.88 9.93
CA GLU A 113 -10.06 19.86 11.08
C GLU A 113 -10.97 18.62 11.05
N ALA A 114 -11.10 17.97 12.19
CA ALA A 114 -11.88 16.74 12.27
C ALA A 114 -13.38 17.05 12.29
N GLU A 115 -14.14 16.45 11.40
CA GLU A 115 -15.60 16.48 11.43
C GLU A 115 -16.17 15.40 12.33
N VAL A 116 -17.36 15.65 12.88
CA VAL A 116 -18.13 14.64 13.61
C VAL A 116 -18.59 13.57 12.64
N ARG A 117 -18.18 12.34 12.89
CA ARG A 117 -18.48 11.21 12.00
C ARG A 117 -19.99 10.92 11.98
N GLN A 118 -20.58 10.95 10.79
CA GLN A 118 -21.95 10.52 10.55
C GLN A 118 -21.94 9.02 10.18
N TRP A 119 -22.91 8.29 10.75
CA TRP A 119 -23.06 6.87 10.48
C TRP A 119 -24.32 6.63 9.65
N THR A 120 -24.16 6.01 8.50
CA THR A 120 -25.29 5.55 7.70
C THR A 120 -25.65 4.14 8.14
N HIS A 121 -26.86 3.97 8.65
CA HIS A 121 -27.35 2.69 9.13
C HIS A 121 -28.79 2.46 8.63
N PHE A 122 -28.93 1.66 7.57
CA PHE A 122 -30.25 1.37 6.96
C PHE A 122 -30.86 0.04 7.43
N ILE A 123 -30.19 -0.72 8.25
CA ILE A 123 -30.70 -1.97 8.82
C ILE A 123 -31.51 -1.61 10.07
N ARG A 124 -32.82 -1.89 10.01
CA ARG A 124 -33.78 -1.69 11.12
C ARG A 124 -34.23 -3.04 11.64
#